data_416d4a7b52aeea4ee718f9024b678a19
#
_entry.id   416d4a7b52aeea4ee718f9024b678a19
#
_cell.length_a   1.000
_cell.length_b   1.000
_cell.length_c   1.000
_cell.angle_alpha   90.00
_cell.angle_beta   90.00
_cell.angle_gamma   90.00
#
_symmetry.space_group_name_H-M   'P 1'
#
loop_
_entity.id
_entity.type
_entity.pdbx_description
1 polymer ?
#
loop_
_entity_poly.entity_id
_entity_poly.type
_entity_poly.pdbx_seq_one_letter_code
_entity_poly.pdbx_strand_id
1 'polypeptide(L)'
;GIPPFRIGKDIVKSEIDVLREMGVEFRCGVEVGKDVTIQQLRDEGFKAFYVAVGLQKAAKLNIPGEELKGVLGGLDFLRSVNNGKTKKLSGDVVVIGGGNAAIDVARAARRLTKGSVNMYCLEKDEEMPTVPDEKNAGLADGVVINNSWAPKAILGEGGKVTGIELMRCVSVRDANGKFAPVYDENETITVSCSNVLVAI
;
A
#
# COMPACT_ATOMS: atom_id res chain seq x y z
N GLY A 1 -4.78 -1.58 -8.11
CA GLY A 1 -4.89 -0.65 -9.19
C GLY A 1 -4.58 0.78 -8.82
N ILE A 2 -4.15 1.55 -9.80
CA ILE A 2 -3.85 2.98 -9.65
C ILE A 2 -5.15 3.71 -9.24
N PRO A 3 -5.11 4.56 -8.20
CA PRO A 3 -6.28 5.31 -7.77
C PRO A 3 -6.78 6.30 -8.83
N PRO A 4 -8.11 6.57 -8.88
CA PRO A 4 -8.68 7.47 -9.89
C PRO A 4 -8.22 8.94 -9.78
N PHE A 5 -7.69 9.35 -8.63
CA PHE A 5 -7.12 10.68 -8.46
C PHE A 5 -5.69 10.83 -9.06
N ARG A 6 -5.07 9.72 -9.48
CA ARG A 6 -3.82 9.73 -10.27
C ARG A 6 -4.10 9.68 -11.76
N ILE A 7 -4.98 8.77 -12.18
CA ILE A 7 -5.36 8.60 -13.58
C ILE A 7 -6.83 8.18 -13.67
N GLY A 8 -7.59 8.86 -14.50
CA GLY A 8 -8.99 8.54 -14.76
C GLY A 8 -9.16 7.14 -15.36
N LYS A 9 -10.21 6.45 -14.96
CA LYS A 9 -10.52 5.11 -15.49
C LYS A 9 -10.88 5.12 -16.97
N ASP A 10 -11.39 6.22 -17.46
CA ASP A 10 -11.69 6.49 -18.87
C ASP A 10 -10.41 6.52 -19.72
N ILE A 11 -9.35 7.17 -19.22
CA ILE A 11 -8.04 7.20 -19.88
C ILE A 11 -7.46 5.78 -19.97
N VAL A 12 -7.44 5.04 -18.84
CA VAL A 12 -6.98 3.65 -18.84
C VAL A 12 -7.79 2.78 -19.79
N LYS A 13 -9.12 3.01 -19.86
CA LYS A 13 -9.99 2.27 -20.77
C LYS A 13 -9.65 2.56 -22.22
N SER A 14 -9.45 3.83 -22.61
CA SER A 14 -9.11 4.20 -23.98
C SER A 14 -7.79 3.56 -24.44
N GLU A 15 -6.77 3.52 -23.58
CA GLU A 15 -5.51 2.84 -23.89
C GLU A 15 -5.70 1.33 -24.10
N ILE A 16 -6.55 0.68 -23.28
CA ILE A 16 -6.89 -0.73 -23.46
C ILE A 16 -7.66 -0.96 -24.77
N ASP A 17 -8.56 -0.05 -25.14
CA ASP A 17 -9.35 -0.17 -26.37
C ASP A 17 -8.45 -0.07 -27.62
N VAL A 18 -7.40 0.76 -27.60
CA VAL A 18 -6.36 0.78 -28.66
C VAL A 18 -5.70 -0.60 -28.84
N LEU A 19 -5.33 -1.25 -27.72
CA LEU A 19 -4.74 -2.60 -27.79
C LEU A 19 -5.72 -3.62 -28.36
N ARG A 20 -7.02 -3.51 -28.08
CA ARG A 20 -8.04 -4.37 -28.69
C ARG A 20 -8.16 -4.15 -30.19
N GLU A 21 -8.14 -2.90 -30.64
CA GLU A 21 -8.15 -2.56 -32.07
C GLU A 21 -6.92 -3.08 -32.80
N MET A 22 -5.76 -3.19 -32.11
CA MET A 22 -4.56 -3.84 -32.63
C MET A 22 -4.64 -5.37 -32.67
N GLY A 23 -5.76 -5.98 -32.24
CA GLY A 23 -5.98 -7.42 -32.27
C GLY A 23 -5.58 -8.17 -31.00
N VAL A 24 -5.27 -7.48 -29.90
CA VAL A 24 -4.98 -8.14 -28.61
C VAL A 24 -6.27 -8.69 -28.00
N GLU A 25 -6.29 -10.00 -27.75
CA GLU A 25 -7.36 -10.67 -27.06
C GLU A 25 -7.18 -10.57 -25.53
N PHE A 26 -8.21 -10.15 -24.79
CA PHE A 26 -8.23 -10.09 -23.34
C PHE A 26 -9.12 -11.18 -22.77
N ARG A 27 -8.55 -12.19 -22.10
CA ARG A 27 -9.27 -13.25 -21.39
C ARG A 27 -9.30 -12.92 -19.90
N CYS A 28 -10.30 -12.15 -19.49
CA CYS A 28 -10.48 -11.73 -18.09
C CYS A 28 -11.17 -12.81 -17.26
N GLY A 29 -10.90 -12.81 -15.93
CA GLY A 29 -11.50 -13.78 -15.00
C GLY A 29 -10.92 -15.19 -15.13
N VAL A 30 -9.75 -15.33 -15.77
CA VAL A 30 -9.04 -16.59 -15.95
C VAL A 30 -7.74 -16.58 -15.15
N GLU A 31 -7.56 -17.55 -14.27
CA GLU A 31 -6.35 -17.73 -13.45
C GLU A 31 -5.48 -18.83 -14.06
N VAL A 32 -4.31 -18.43 -14.57
CA VAL A 32 -3.34 -19.38 -15.13
C VAL A 32 -2.75 -20.24 -14.01
N GLY A 33 -2.76 -21.55 -14.22
CA GLY A 33 -2.39 -22.57 -13.22
C GLY A 33 -3.58 -23.18 -12.48
N LYS A 34 -4.77 -22.59 -12.63
CA LYS A 34 -6.01 -23.10 -12.04
C LYS A 34 -7.08 -23.35 -13.10
N ASP A 35 -7.48 -22.29 -13.84
CA ASP A 35 -8.53 -22.37 -14.86
C ASP A 35 -7.95 -22.80 -16.22
N VAL A 36 -6.70 -22.42 -16.49
CA VAL A 36 -5.95 -22.82 -17.69
C VAL A 36 -4.48 -23.03 -17.34
N THR A 37 -3.87 -24.08 -17.90
CA THR A 37 -2.45 -24.37 -17.74
C THR A 37 -1.64 -23.80 -18.88
N ILE A 38 -0.33 -23.61 -18.67
CA ILE A 38 0.60 -23.24 -19.73
C ILE A 38 0.63 -24.29 -20.85
N GLN A 39 0.45 -25.57 -20.50
CA GLN A 39 0.42 -26.63 -21.52
C GLN A 39 -0.81 -26.50 -22.41
N GLN A 40 -2.00 -26.26 -21.86
CA GLN A 40 -3.20 -26.01 -22.65
C GLN A 40 -3.02 -24.81 -23.59
N LEU A 41 -2.42 -23.74 -23.12
CA LEU A 41 -2.12 -22.58 -23.97
C LEU A 41 -1.14 -22.92 -25.11
N ARG A 42 -0.16 -23.80 -24.86
CA ARG A 42 0.71 -24.32 -25.94
C ARG A 42 -0.05 -25.14 -26.96
N ASP A 43 -0.98 -25.98 -26.51
CA ASP A 43 -1.82 -26.80 -27.37
C ASP A 43 -2.79 -25.93 -28.21
N GLU A 44 -3.20 -24.76 -27.70
CA GLU A 44 -3.93 -23.73 -28.44
C GLU A 44 -3.04 -23.01 -29.50
N GLY A 45 -1.73 -23.26 -29.51
CA GLY A 45 -0.80 -22.73 -30.51
C GLY A 45 0.08 -21.57 -30.06
N PHE A 46 0.00 -21.12 -28.80
CA PHE A 46 0.90 -20.08 -28.29
C PHE A 46 2.35 -20.59 -28.20
N LYS A 47 3.28 -19.85 -28.79
CA LYS A 47 4.71 -20.24 -28.90
C LYS A 47 5.59 -19.52 -27.87
N ALA A 48 5.17 -18.37 -27.35
CA ALA A 48 5.91 -17.59 -26.37
C ALA A 48 4.98 -17.11 -25.25
N PHE A 49 5.55 -16.94 -24.05
CA PHE A 49 4.82 -16.50 -22.86
C PHE A 49 5.60 -15.37 -22.20
N TYR A 50 4.93 -14.25 -21.96
CA TYR A 50 5.47 -13.15 -21.19
C TYR A 50 4.75 -13.08 -19.84
N VAL A 51 5.50 -13.20 -18.74
CA VAL A 51 4.95 -13.21 -17.39
C VAL A 51 4.96 -11.77 -16.83
N ALA A 52 3.78 -11.16 -16.71
CA ALA A 52 3.59 -9.80 -16.25
C ALA A 52 2.55 -9.71 -15.12
N VAL A 53 2.65 -10.64 -14.14
CA VAL A 53 1.68 -10.80 -13.04
C VAL A 53 1.74 -9.67 -11.99
N GLY A 54 2.80 -8.88 -11.98
CA GLY A 54 3.04 -7.83 -10.99
C GLY A 54 3.31 -8.37 -9.59
N LEU A 55 3.37 -7.46 -8.61
CA LEU A 55 3.61 -7.78 -7.20
C LEU A 55 2.31 -7.56 -6.42
N GLN A 56 1.48 -8.61 -6.32
CA GLN A 56 0.13 -8.52 -5.77
C GLN A 56 0.03 -8.78 -4.27
N LYS A 57 1.07 -9.42 -3.67
CA LYS A 57 1.08 -9.78 -2.26
C LYS A 57 1.66 -8.63 -1.44
N ALA A 58 0.88 -8.10 -0.50
CA ALA A 58 1.37 -7.12 0.45
C ALA A 58 2.42 -7.75 1.38
N ALA A 59 3.47 -7.00 1.69
CA ALA A 59 4.42 -7.38 2.72
C ALA A 59 3.77 -7.30 4.10
N LYS A 60 4.30 -8.09 5.05
CA LYS A 60 3.88 -8.08 6.45
C LYS A 60 4.96 -7.40 7.30
N LEU A 61 4.51 -6.75 8.37
CA LEU A 61 5.40 -6.16 9.38
C LEU A 61 6.03 -7.23 10.28
N ASN A 62 5.33 -8.35 10.49
CA ASN A 62 5.70 -9.42 11.42
C ASN A 62 5.91 -8.92 12.86
N ILE A 63 5.01 -8.05 13.32
CA ILE A 63 5.00 -7.48 14.67
C ILE A 63 3.74 -7.92 15.43
N PRO A 64 3.74 -7.87 16.77
CA PRO A 64 2.56 -8.16 17.58
C PRO A 64 1.36 -7.31 17.16
N GLY A 65 0.17 -7.92 17.11
CA GLY A 65 -1.09 -7.25 16.81
C GLY A 65 -1.41 -7.05 15.32
N GLU A 66 -0.56 -7.54 14.41
CA GLU A 66 -0.80 -7.42 12.96
C GLU A 66 -2.06 -8.18 12.50
N GLU A 67 -2.52 -9.15 13.29
CA GLU A 67 -3.74 -9.93 13.05
C GLU A 67 -5.04 -9.24 13.50
N LEU A 68 -4.95 -8.11 14.18
CA LEU A 68 -6.12 -7.41 14.74
C LEU A 68 -7.05 -6.88 13.64
N LYS A 69 -8.35 -6.88 13.92
CA LYS A 69 -9.35 -6.25 13.05
C LYS A 69 -9.12 -4.74 12.99
N GLY A 70 -8.90 -4.23 11.79
CA GLY A 70 -8.53 -2.83 11.53
C GLY A 70 -7.13 -2.71 10.95
N VAL A 71 -6.35 -3.81 10.92
CA VAL A 71 -5.09 -3.90 10.17
C VAL A 71 -5.38 -4.40 8.77
N LEU A 72 -4.90 -3.69 7.75
CA LEU A 72 -5.10 -4.01 6.34
C LEU A 72 -3.81 -3.82 5.55
N GLY A 73 -3.51 -4.72 4.64
CA GLY A 73 -2.48 -4.49 3.64
C GLY A 73 -2.89 -3.35 2.68
N GLY A 74 -1.97 -2.44 2.40
CA GLY A 74 -2.24 -1.25 1.59
C GLY A 74 -2.75 -1.56 0.19
N LEU A 75 -2.17 -2.59 -0.47
CA LEU A 75 -2.61 -3.02 -1.80
C LEU A 75 -4.02 -3.60 -1.79
N ASP A 76 -4.36 -4.40 -0.76
CA ASP A 76 -5.70 -4.98 -0.62
C ASP A 76 -6.72 -3.89 -0.29
N PHE A 77 -6.33 -2.91 0.53
CA PHE A 77 -7.16 -1.73 0.81
C PHE A 77 -7.43 -0.94 -0.48
N LEU A 78 -6.41 -0.57 -1.26
CA LEU A 78 -6.59 0.15 -2.53
C LEU A 78 -7.45 -0.64 -3.53
N ARG A 79 -7.23 -1.96 -3.63
CA ARG A 79 -8.06 -2.84 -4.46
C ARG A 79 -9.52 -2.81 -4.03
N SER A 80 -9.77 -2.88 -2.73
CA SER A 80 -11.12 -2.86 -2.15
C SER A 80 -11.83 -1.52 -2.40
N VAL A 81 -11.09 -0.40 -2.25
CA VAL A 81 -11.59 0.95 -2.54
C VAL A 81 -11.91 1.12 -4.02
N ASN A 82 -10.98 0.76 -4.90
CA ASN A 82 -11.14 0.92 -6.35
C ASN A 82 -12.28 0.05 -6.92
N ASN A 83 -12.59 -1.07 -6.27
CA ASN A 83 -13.71 -1.94 -6.60
C ASN A 83 -15.03 -1.54 -5.90
N GLY A 84 -15.04 -0.42 -5.16
CA GLY A 84 -16.23 0.09 -4.48
C GLY A 84 -16.70 -0.74 -3.27
N LYS A 85 -15.87 -1.70 -2.81
CA LYS A 85 -16.18 -2.55 -1.63
C LYS A 85 -15.97 -1.80 -0.33
N THR A 86 -14.85 -1.06 -0.18
CA THR A 86 -14.59 -0.20 0.97
C THR A 86 -15.05 1.21 0.63
N LYS A 87 -16.07 1.69 1.34
CA LYS A 87 -16.68 3.02 1.12
C LYS A 87 -16.47 3.99 2.27
N LYS A 88 -16.01 3.49 3.44
CA LYS A 88 -15.82 4.29 4.66
C LYS A 88 -14.84 3.59 5.60
N LEU A 89 -14.00 4.40 6.25
CA LEU A 89 -13.21 4.01 7.42
C LEU A 89 -13.75 4.76 8.67
N SER A 90 -13.65 4.13 9.83
CA SER A 90 -14.03 4.73 11.10
C SER A 90 -12.79 5.21 11.85
N GLY A 91 -12.88 6.43 12.43
CA GLY A 91 -11.83 6.99 13.29
C GLY A 91 -10.53 7.33 12.58
N ASP A 92 -9.49 7.47 13.37
CA ASP A 92 -8.15 7.82 12.90
C ASP A 92 -7.46 6.65 12.21
N VAL A 93 -6.64 6.97 11.24
CA VAL A 93 -5.92 6.00 10.40
C VAL A 93 -4.43 6.25 10.49
N VAL A 94 -3.68 5.20 10.75
CA VAL A 94 -2.23 5.18 10.61
C VAL A 94 -1.85 4.42 9.34
N VAL A 95 -0.94 4.98 8.55
CA VAL A 95 -0.36 4.35 7.36
C VAL A 95 1.12 4.11 7.62
N ILE A 96 1.59 2.89 7.43
CA ILE A 96 3.00 2.51 7.60
C ILE A 96 3.64 2.35 6.23
N GLY A 97 4.65 3.18 5.96
CA GLY A 97 5.44 3.16 4.72
C GLY A 97 5.78 4.57 4.23
N GLY A 98 6.82 4.71 3.39
CA GLY A 98 7.35 5.99 2.89
C GLY A 98 7.36 6.14 1.37
N GLY A 99 6.91 5.13 0.62
CA GLY A 99 6.92 5.15 -0.85
C GLY A 99 5.63 5.70 -1.47
N ASN A 100 5.61 5.81 -2.81
CA ASN A 100 4.45 6.27 -3.57
C ASN A 100 3.17 5.47 -3.28
N ALA A 101 3.29 4.15 -3.06
CA ALA A 101 2.15 3.31 -2.70
C ALA A 101 1.55 3.70 -1.34
N ALA A 102 2.40 4.07 -0.37
CA ALA A 102 1.95 4.54 0.95
C ALA A 102 1.22 5.89 0.85
N ILE A 103 1.71 6.80 0.01
CA ILE A 103 1.01 8.06 -0.29
C ILE A 103 -0.37 7.78 -0.91
N ASP A 104 -0.47 6.85 -1.87
CA ASP A 104 -1.75 6.48 -2.47
C ASP A 104 -2.74 5.92 -1.44
N VAL A 105 -2.25 5.04 -0.56
CA VAL A 105 -3.04 4.47 0.54
C VAL A 105 -3.52 5.57 1.48
N ALA A 106 -2.65 6.48 1.89
CA ALA A 106 -2.98 7.59 2.79
C ALA A 106 -4.00 8.55 2.15
N ARG A 107 -3.82 8.94 0.90
CA ARG A 107 -4.75 9.79 0.15
C ARG A 107 -6.11 9.12 -0.05
N ALA A 108 -6.13 7.81 -0.33
CA ALA A 108 -7.38 7.04 -0.42
C ALA A 108 -8.08 6.97 0.94
N ALA A 109 -7.34 6.71 2.02
CA ALA A 109 -7.87 6.68 3.38
C ALA A 109 -8.44 8.03 3.79
N ARG A 110 -7.75 9.14 3.46
CA ARG A 110 -8.19 10.51 3.77
C ARG A 110 -9.57 10.84 3.21
N ARG A 111 -9.90 10.29 2.04
CA ARG A 111 -11.22 10.44 1.40
C ARG A 111 -12.32 9.60 2.04
N LEU A 112 -11.96 8.63 2.87
CA LEU A 112 -12.90 7.64 3.42
C LEU A 112 -13.12 7.77 4.92
N THR A 113 -12.28 8.55 5.63
CA THR A 113 -12.44 8.81 7.05
C THR A 113 -12.76 10.28 7.35
N LYS A 114 -13.46 10.51 8.48
CA LYS A 114 -13.60 11.83 9.10
C LYS A 114 -12.49 12.12 10.12
N GLY A 115 -11.76 11.08 10.54
CA GLY A 115 -10.62 11.19 11.44
C GLY A 115 -9.37 11.73 10.77
N SER A 116 -8.26 11.76 11.48
CA SER A 116 -6.94 12.09 10.95
C SER A 116 -6.37 10.92 10.14
N VAL A 117 -5.44 11.24 9.22
CA VAL A 117 -4.60 10.25 8.54
C VAL A 117 -3.15 10.62 8.77
N ASN A 118 -2.45 9.80 9.55
CA ASN A 118 -1.06 9.98 9.90
C ASN A 118 -0.24 8.87 9.23
N MET A 119 0.77 9.25 8.45
CA MET A 119 1.69 8.34 7.81
C MET A 119 3.00 8.31 8.60
N TYR A 120 3.55 7.12 8.83
CA TYR A 120 4.82 6.90 9.53
C TYR A 120 5.75 6.09 8.64
N CYS A 121 7.00 6.55 8.52
CA CYS A 121 8.02 5.89 7.71
C CYS A 121 9.39 5.91 8.41
N LEU A 122 10.24 4.98 7.98
CA LEU A 122 11.59 4.83 8.54
C LEU A 122 12.50 5.99 8.16
N GLU A 123 12.32 6.50 6.96
CA GLU A 123 13.18 7.48 6.31
C GLU A 123 13.04 8.85 6.95
N LYS A 124 14.10 9.63 6.91
CA LYS A 124 14.04 11.08 7.06
C LYS A 124 13.31 11.70 5.87
N ASP A 125 12.95 12.96 5.98
CA ASP A 125 12.17 13.67 4.97
C ASP A 125 12.82 13.67 3.59
N GLU A 126 14.12 13.93 3.55
CA GLU A 126 14.94 13.94 2.33
C GLU A 126 15.29 12.57 1.77
N GLU A 127 15.12 11.50 2.59
CA GLU A 127 15.44 10.13 2.21
C GLU A 127 14.21 9.34 1.73
N MET A 128 13.02 9.94 1.80
CA MET A 128 11.78 9.26 1.41
C MET A 128 11.83 8.81 -0.07
N PRO A 129 11.50 7.53 -0.36
CA PRO A 129 11.53 7.02 -1.73
C PRO A 129 10.36 7.49 -2.59
N THR A 130 9.46 8.32 -2.06
CA THR A 130 8.35 8.91 -2.81
C THR A 130 8.82 10.09 -3.66
N VAL A 131 8.22 10.27 -4.84
CA VAL A 131 8.50 11.45 -5.66
C VAL A 131 7.87 12.71 -5.04
N PRO A 132 8.53 13.89 -5.18
CA PRO A 132 8.09 15.13 -4.52
C PRO A 132 6.63 15.51 -4.81
N ASP A 133 6.19 15.37 -6.06
CA ASP A 133 4.82 15.72 -6.46
C ASP A 133 3.76 14.89 -5.73
N GLU A 134 4.02 13.59 -5.54
CA GLU A 134 3.11 12.72 -4.81
C GLU A 134 3.06 13.03 -3.32
N LYS A 135 4.23 13.30 -2.73
CA LYS A 135 4.34 13.75 -1.34
C LYS A 135 3.55 15.04 -1.12
N ASN A 136 3.76 16.03 -1.98
CA ASN A 136 3.06 17.32 -1.92
C ASN A 136 1.55 17.15 -2.09
N ALA A 137 1.11 16.27 -2.99
CA ALA A 137 -0.31 15.95 -3.16
C ALA A 137 -0.91 15.26 -1.92
N GLY A 138 -0.15 14.41 -1.23
CA GLY A 138 -0.55 13.82 0.05
C GLY A 138 -0.74 14.88 1.14
N LEU A 139 0.22 15.78 1.29
CA LEU A 139 0.17 16.90 2.23
C LEU A 139 -1.02 17.83 1.94
N ALA A 140 -1.25 18.17 0.67
CA ALA A 140 -2.37 18.99 0.23
C ALA A 140 -3.75 18.34 0.51
N ASP A 141 -3.83 17.01 0.45
CA ASP A 141 -5.02 16.24 0.83
C ASP A 141 -5.22 16.18 2.38
N GLY A 142 -4.27 16.71 3.18
CA GLY A 142 -4.33 16.74 4.64
C GLY A 142 -3.81 15.46 5.31
N VAL A 143 -2.90 14.74 4.65
CA VAL A 143 -2.12 13.65 5.27
C VAL A 143 -0.99 14.28 6.08
N VAL A 144 -0.78 13.80 7.30
CA VAL A 144 0.37 14.17 8.14
C VAL A 144 1.46 13.12 7.98
N ILE A 145 2.66 13.53 7.60
CA ILE A 145 3.81 12.65 7.42
C ILE A 145 4.74 12.78 8.62
N ASN A 146 5.06 11.65 9.24
CA ASN A 146 5.93 11.53 10.40
C ASN A 146 7.12 10.65 10.04
N ASN A 147 8.26 11.29 9.88
CA ASN A 147 9.51 10.64 9.47
C ASN A 147 10.27 10.02 10.65
N SER A 148 11.13 9.05 10.36
CA SER A 148 12.05 8.39 11.31
C SER A 148 11.33 7.62 12.42
N TRP A 149 10.25 6.93 12.08
CA TRP A 149 9.49 6.07 12.99
C TRP A 149 9.26 4.68 12.39
N ALA A 150 9.57 3.66 13.17
CA ALA A 150 9.36 2.24 12.86
C ALA A 150 8.19 1.67 13.66
N PRO A 151 7.34 0.82 13.09
CA PRO A 151 6.30 0.13 13.85
C PRO A 151 6.93 -0.92 14.77
N LYS A 152 6.52 -0.93 16.06
CA LYS A 152 6.98 -1.88 17.09
C LYS A 152 5.90 -2.88 17.44
N ALA A 153 4.69 -2.42 17.72
CA ALA A 153 3.54 -3.28 18.01
C ALA A 153 2.23 -2.57 17.69
N ILE A 154 1.23 -3.29 17.23
CA ILE A 154 -0.13 -2.79 17.05
C ILE A 154 -0.92 -3.14 18.31
N LEU A 155 -1.55 -2.14 18.90
CA LEU A 155 -2.30 -2.26 20.16
C LEU A 155 -3.76 -2.51 19.86
N GLY A 156 -4.39 -3.32 20.68
CA GLY A 156 -5.81 -3.64 20.50
C GLY A 156 -6.53 -4.05 21.75
N GLU A 157 -7.86 -3.91 21.71
CA GLU A 157 -8.79 -4.35 22.72
C GLU A 157 -9.97 -5.06 22.05
N GLY A 158 -10.41 -6.18 22.63
CA GLY A 158 -11.50 -6.96 22.06
C GLY A 158 -11.26 -7.43 20.62
N GLY A 159 -10.00 -7.68 20.23
CA GLY A 159 -9.62 -8.11 18.88
C GLY A 159 -9.63 -7.01 17.82
N LYS A 160 -9.73 -5.73 18.21
CA LYS A 160 -9.74 -4.57 17.32
C LYS A 160 -8.58 -3.64 17.64
N VAL A 161 -8.08 -2.95 16.61
CA VAL A 161 -7.06 -1.90 16.76
C VAL A 161 -7.56 -0.76 17.63
N THR A 162 -6.73 -0.34 18.58
CA THR A 162 -6.93 0.87 19.41
C THR A 162 -5.76 1.84 19.28
N GLY A 163 -4.61 1.38 18.75
CA GLY A 163 -3.42 2.20 18.56
C GLY A 163 -2.26 1.42 17.98
N ILE A 164 -1.13 2.09 17.90
CA ILE A 164 0.15 1.52 17.49
C ILE A 164 1.28 2.11 18.33
N GLU A 165 2.20 1.28 18.76
CA GLU A 165 3.47 1.68 19.34
C GLU A 165 4.51 1.75 18.24
N LEU A 166 5.23 2.86 18.19
CA LEU A 166 6.30 3.15 17.25
C LEU A 166 7.59 3.40 18.01
N MET A 167 8.73 3.06 17.41
CA MET A 167 10.06 3.33 17.93
C MET A 167 10.86 4.20 16.96
N ARG A 168 11.82 4.94 17.45
CA ARG A 168 12.65 5.84 16.65
C ARG A 168 13.51 5.02 15.67
N CYS A 169 13.48 5.39 14.39
CA CYS A 169 14.42 4.94 13.38
C CYS A 169 15.58 5.94 13.31
N VAL A 170 16.78 5.50 13.72
CA VAL A 170 17.99 6.34 13.77
C VAL A 170 18.59 6.48 12.39
N SER A 171 18.65 5.39 11.63
CA SER A 171 19.12 5.36 10.24
C SER A 171 18.45 4.23 9.48
N VAL A 172 18.29 4.39 8.17
CA VAL A 172 17.67 3.38 7.28
C VAL A 172 18.73 2.57 6.54
N ARG A 173 19.93 3.13 6.36
CA ARG A 173 21.01 2.53 5.57
C ARG A 173 22.31 2.47 6.36
N ASP A 174 23.12 1.45 6.06
CA ASP A 174 24.48 1.33 6.56
C ASP A 174 25.46 2.27 5.81
N ALA A 175 26.72 2.25 6.22
CA ALA A 175 27.80 3.04 5.61
C ALA A 175 28.04 2.74 4.12
N ASN A 176 27.56 1.61 3.61
CA ASN A 176 27.65 1.20 2.22
C ASN A 176 26.39 1.52 1.42
N GLY A 177 25.42 2.21 2.03
CA GLY A 177 24.14 2.55 1.40
C GLY A 177 23.13 1.40 1.30
N LYS A 178 23.42 0.23 1.89
CA LYS A 178 22.51 -0.91 1.92
C LYS A 178 21.42 -0.69 2.96
N PHE A 179 20.20 -1.13 2.66
CA PHE A 179 19.09 -1.10 3.61
C PHE A 179 19.40 -1.98 4.82
N ALA A 180 19.59 -1.33 5.96
CA ALA A 180 19.93 -1.92 7.25
C ALA A 180 19.47 -0.97 8.38
N PRO A 181 18.16 -0.89 8.66
CA PRO A 181 17.62 0.08 9.59
C PRO A 181 18.12 -0.18 11.03
N VAL A 182 18.44 0.91 11.72
CA VAL A 182 18.85 0.93 13.12
C VAL A 182 17.76 1.65 13.92
N TYR A 183 17.36 1.05 15.04
CA TYR A 183 16.29 1.56 15.88
C TYR A 183 16.80 1.91 17.29
N ASP A 184 16.22 2.94 17.90
CA ASP A 184 16.30 3.18 19.34
C ASP A 184 15.00 2.71 20.00
N GLU A 185 15.06 1.56 20.65
CA GLU A 185 13.91 0.95 21.31
C GLU A 185 13.50 1.66 22.61
N ASN A 186 14.35 2.57 23.13
CA ASN A 186 14.04 3.36 24.32
C ASN A 186 13.25 4.65 23.97
N GLU A 187 13.35 5.13 22.71
CA GLU A 187 12.57 6.25 22.23
C GLU A 187 11.32 5.74 21.51
N THR A 188 10.22 5.65 22.26
CA THR A 188 8.93 5.16 21.71
C THR A 188 7.82 6.18 21.85
N ILE A 189 6.85 6.08 20.96
CA ILE A 189 5.57 6.83 21.05
C ILE A 189 4.41 5.87 20.83
N THR A 190 3.28 6.20 21.46
CA THR A 190 2.01 5.49 21.23
C THR A 190 1.04 6.42 20.53
N VAL A 191 0.46 5.96 19.43
CA VAL A 191 -0.51 6.70 18.63
C VAL A 191 -1.83 5.97 18.64
N SER A 192 -2.90 6.65 19.09
CA SER A 192 -4.26 6.11 19.05
C SER A 192 -4.76 6.10 17.62
N CYS A 193 -5.34 4.99 17.17
CA CYS A 193 -5.97 4.87 15.87
C CYS A 193 -6.99 3.72 15.85
N SER A 194 -7.87 3.73 14.86
CA SER A 194 -8.84 2.66 14.64
C SER A 194 -8.48 1.74 13.48
N ASN A 195 -7.54 2.18 12.63
CA ASN A 195 -7.07 1.42 11.48
C ASN A 195 -5.58 1.61 11.28
N VAL A 196 -4.88 0.53 10.92
CA VAL A 196 -3.47 0.52 10.48
C VAL A 196 -3.41 -0.04 9.08
N LEU A 197 -2.88 0.74 8.13
CA LEU A 197 -2.73 0.36 6.73
C LEU A 197 -1.24 0.15 6.43
N VAL A 198 -0.86 -1.08 6.09
CA VAL A 198 0.53 -1.47 5.87
C VAL A 198 0.89 -1.37 4.40
N ALA A 199 1.79 -0.45 4.04
CA ALA A 199 2.17 -0.11 2.67
C ALA A 199 3.70 -0.04 2.46
N ILE A 200 4.38 -1.16 2.83
CA ILE A 200 5.84 -1.35 2.77
C ILE A 200 6.24 -2.24 1.59
#